data_a0926c1a61b5d209fa26d64bb70596b5
#
_entry.id   a0926c1a61b5d209fa26d64bb70596b5
#
_cell.length_a   1.000
_cell.length_b   1.000
_cell.length_c   1.000
_cell.angle_alpha   90.00
_cell.angle_beta   90.00
_cell.angle_gamma   90.00
#
_symmetry.space_group_name_H-M   'P 1'
#
loop_
_entity.id
_entity.type
_entity.pdbx_description
1 polymer ?
#
loop_
_entity_poly.entity_id
_entity_poly.type
_entity_poly.pdbx_seq_one_letter_code
_entity_poly.pdbx_strand_id
1 'polypeptide(L)'
;AKFITKFANIFDKPIYFISFKEPRTGKRLRLNSLCGVNLAMHSLIKFRHKPEFSIFTNNKLYEFDKLNNFIIDRKKNKKINKIREIKKNRNIDKKLFLKKKNLGLIGKRPEGFYTCDYDSLELVKKLNYNLKKIKLESLFNESKKTKAKDILLTKSKIKKNLNSISKLNQKELDKSISIFHGLEKIKKDKKIDTFSIKCWPEMFTEYGCASCG
;
A
#
# COMPACT_ATOMS: atom_id res chain seq x y z
N ALA A 1 12.98 -6.76 -6.15
CA ALA A 1 12.93 -5.84 -7.30
C ALA A 1 14.25 -5.78 -8.07
N LYS A 2 15.38 -5.36 -7.46
CA LYS A 2 16.69 -5.27 -8.14
C LYS A 2 17.14 -6.59 -8.80
N PHE A 3 16.89 -7.73 -8.16
CA PHE A 3 17.19 -9.04 -8.72
C PHE A 3 16.37 -9.33 -9.98
N ILE A 4 15.06 -9.10 -9.91
CA ILE A 4 14.13 -9.35 -11.03
C ILE A 4 14.47 -8.50 -12.23
N THR A 5 14.81 -7.23 -12.04
CA THR A 5 15.25 -6.36 -13.16
C THR A 5 16.59 -6.76 -13.76
N LYS A 6 17.56 -7.18 -12.94
CA LYS A 6 18.81 -7.74 -13.45
C LYS A 6 18.57 -8.98 -14.29
N PHE A 7 17.73 -9.89 -13.78
CA PHE A 7 17.35 -11.12 -14.48
C PHE A 7 16.67 -10.82 -15.82
N ALA A 8 15.70 -9.90 -15.83
CA ALA A 8 14.99 -9.51 -17.03
C ALA A 8 15.87 -8.89 -18.11
N ASN A 9 16.95 -8.19 -17.71
CA ASN A 9 17.91 -7.61 -18.64
C ASN A 9 18.85 -8.65 -19.29
N ILE A 10 19.04 -9.79 -18.63
CA ILE A 10 19.90 -10.88 -19.15
C ILE A 10 19.13 -11.78 -20.12
N PHE A 11 17.85 -11.98 -19.87
CA PHE A 11 17.03 -12.90 -20.65
C PHE A 11 16.02 -12.13 -21.51
N ASP A 12 16.21 -12.14 -22.82
CA ASP A 12 15.26 -11.61 -23.80
C ASP A 12 14.11 -12.60 -24.02
N LYS A 13 13.38 -12.90 -22.97
CA LYS A 13 12.25 -13.83 -22.95
C LYS A 13 11.05 -13.20 -22.26
N PRO A 14 9.83 -13.59 -22.66
CA PRO A 14 8.64 -13.19 -21.93
C PRO A 14 8.73 -13.61 -20.45
N ILE A 15 8.34 -12.70 -19.53
CA ILE A 15 8.33 -12.97 -18.10
C ILE A 15 6.90 -13.09 -17.64
N TYR A 16 6.58 -14.23 -17.05
CA TYR A 16 5.26 -14.52 -16.49
C TYR A 16 5.32 -14.58 -14.99
N PHE A 17 4.41 -13.91 -14.33
CA PHE A 17 4.23 -13.99 -12.88
C PHE A 17 2.98 -14.79 -12.54
N ILE A 18 3.13 -15.66 -11.56
CA ILE A 18 2.03 -16.46 -11.04
C ILE A 18 1.90 -16.16 -9.55
N SER A 19 0.67 -15.92 -9.13
CA SER A 19 0.32 -15.74 -7.73
C SER A 19 -0.73 -16.73 -7.31
N PHE A 20 -0.55 -17.33 -6.15
CA PHE A 20 -1.50 -18.24 -5.54
C PHE A 20 -2.16 -17.57 -4.34
N LYS A 21 -3.42 -17.94 -4.12
CA LYS A 21 -4.13 -17.54 -2.91
C LYS A 21 -3.46 -18.16 -1.69
N GLU A 22 -3.00 -17.32 -0.77
CA GLU A 22 -2.44 -17.80 0.47
C GLU A 22 -3.53 -18.32 1.42
N PRO A 23 -3.28 -19.43 2.13
CA PRO A 23 -4.22 -19.92 3.12
C PRO A 23 -4.39 -18.90 4.24
N ARG A 24 -5.60 -18.79 4.77
CA ARG A 24 -5.85 -17.99 5.97
C ARG A 24 -5.14 -18.64 7.15
N THR A 25 -4.21 -17.92 7.77
CA THR A 25 -3.63 -18.30 9.05
C THR A 25 -4.18 -17.40 10.14
N GLY A 26 -5.02 -17.97 11.02
CA GLY A 26 -5.73 -17.19 12.03
C GLY A 26 -6.80 -16.25 11.40
N LYS A 27 -6.99 -15.08 12.00
CA LYS A 27 -8.00 -14.08 11.57
C LYS A 27 -7.52 -13.13 10.47
N ARG A 28 -6.24 -13.15 10.09
CA ARG A 28 -5.66 -12.24 9.11
C ARG A 28 -5.69 -12.81 7.70
N LEU A 29 -6.12 -12.01 6.74
CA LEU A 29 -5.97 -12.32 5.32
C LEU A 29 -4.52 -12.02 4.93
N ARG A 30 -3.81 -13.02 4.40
CA ARG A 30 -2.48 -12.81 3.85
C ARG A 30 -2.59 -12.57 2.35
N LEU A 31 -1.97 -11.51 1.88
CA LEU A 31 -1.92 -11.13 0.46
C LEU A 31 -0.48 -10.93 -0.03
N ASN A 32 0.50 -11.55 0.63
CA ASN A 32 1.92 -11.36 0.34
C ASN A 32 2.26 -11.77 -1.09
N SER A 33 1.69 -12.86 -1.56
CA SER A 33 1.89 -13.35 -2.92
C SER A 33 1.41 -12.32 -3.97
N LEU A 34 0.20 -11.78 -3.80
CA LEU A 34 -0.34 -10.72 -4.67
C LEU A 34 0.48 -9.43 -4.58
N CYS A 35 0.87 -9.03 -3.38
CA CYS A 35 1.74 -7.87 -3.19
C CYS A 35 3.09 -8.07 -3.86
N GLY A 36 3.68 -9.27 -3.75
CA GLY A 36 4.93 -9.62 -4.40
C GLY A 36 4.86 -9.54 -5.92
N VAL A 37 3.81 -10.10 -6.52
CA VAL A 37 3.57 -10.01 -7.97
C VAL A 37 3.39 -8.55 -8.40
N ASN A 38 2.58 -7.78 -7.69
CA ASN A 38 2.36 -6.37 -8.01
C ASN A 38 3.66 -5.56 -7.98
N LEU A 39 4.48 -5.74 -6.94
CA LEU A 39 5.78 -5.08 -6.83
C LEU A 39 6.76 -5.50 -7.95
N ALA A 40 6.79 -6.79 -8.29
CA ALA A 40 7.63 -7.32 -9.34
C ALA A 40 7.23 -6.77 -10.71
N MET A 41 5.94 -6.81 -11.03
CA MET A 41 5.39 -6.26 -12.28
C MET A 41 5.68 -4.77 -12.41
N HIS A 42 5.40 -4.00 -11.36
CA HIS A 42 5.64 -2.55 -11.37
C HIS A 42 7.12 -2.23 -11.57
N SER A 43 8.01 -3.00 -10.93
CA SER A 43 9.45 -2.85 -11.12
C SER A 43 9.87 -3.08 -12.56
N LEU A 44 9.33 -4.12 -13.21
CA LEU A 44 9.64 -4.41 -14.61
C LEU A 44 9.09 -3.34 -15.56
N ILE A 45 7.85 -2.90 -15.36
CA ILE A 45 7.23 -1.83 -16.15
C ILE A 45 8.06 -0.53 -16.05
N LYS A 46 8.52 -0.19 -14.85
CA LYS A 46 9.39 0.97 -14.63
C LYS A 46 10.68 0.90 -15.46
N PHE A 47 11.21 -0.30 -15.70
CA PHE A 47 12.39 -0.54 -16.53
C PHE A 47 12.04 -0.95 -17.97
N ARG A 48 10.83 -0.60 -18.45
CA ARG A 48 10.33 -0.79 -19.81
C ARG A 48 10.13 -2.26 -20.25
N HIS A 49 10.10 -3.20 -19.32
CA HIS A 49 9.68 -4.56 -19.59
C HIS A 49 8.14 -4.66 -19.64
N LYS A 50 7.63 -5.63 -20.38
CA LYS A 50 6.19 -5.90 -20.49
C LYS A 50 5.87 -7.23 -19.82
N PRO A 51 5.75 -7.29 -18.49
CA PRO A 51 5.44 -8.54 -17.80
C PRO A 51 3.97 -8.92 -18.00
N GLU A 52 3.73 -10.22 -18.03
CA GLU A 52 2.40 -10.79 -17.96
C GLU A 52 2.19 -11.50 -16.63
N PHE A 53 0.95 -11.64 -16.18
CA PHE A 53 0.67 -12.31 -14.93
C PHE A 53 -0.65 -13.08 -14.95
N SER A 54 -0.74 -14.06 -14.07
CA SER A 54 -1.97 -14.78 -13.79
C SER A 54 -2.13 -14.99 -12.29
N ILE A 55 -3.37 -15.06 -11.82
CA ILE A 55 -3.72 -15.29 -10.43
C ILE A 55 -4.52 -16.58 -10.34
N PHE A 56 -4.02 -17.51 -9.54
CA PHE A 56 -4.70 -18.77 -9.25
C PHE A 56 -5.34 -18.73 -7.87
N THR A 57 -6.57 -19.16 -7.76
CA THR A 57 -7.35 -19.10 -6.52
C THR A 57 -7.23 -20.35 -5.64
N ASN A 58 -6.80 -21.47 -6.22
CA ASN A 58 -6.64 -22.74 -5.54
C ASN A 58 -5.22 -23.29 -5.74
N ASN A 59 -4.70 -23.96 -4.72
CA ASN A 59 -3.36 -24.60 -4.74
C ASN A 59 -3.43 -26.08 -5.11
N LYS A 60 -4.43 -26.49 -5.93
CA LYS A 60 -4.60 -27.88 -6.29
C LYS A 60 -3.82 -28.25 -7.55
N LEU A 61 -3.29 -29.47 -7.60
CA LEU A 61 -2.44 -29.98 -8.69
C LEU A 61 -3.06 -29.84 -10.08
N TYR A 62 -4.39 -29.94 -10.21
CA TYR A 62 -5.07 -29.78 -11.51
C TYR A 62 -4.97 -28.35 -12.09
N GLU A 63 -4.53 -27.37 -11.32
CA GLU A 63 -4.27 -26.02 -11.82
C GLU A 63 -2.95 -25.91 -12.58
N PHE A 64 -2.06 -26.89 -12.46
CA PHE A 64 -0.88 -26.99 -13.32
C PHE A 64 -1.25 -27.20 -14.79
N ASP A 65 -2.30 -27.96 -15.07
CA ASP A 65 -2.80 -28.13 -16.43
C ASP A 65 -3.38 -26.81 -16.97
N LYS A 66 -4.09 -26.06 -16.13
CA LYS A 66 -4.54 -24.71 -16.49
C LYS A 66 -3.38 -23.77 -16.73
N LEU A 67 -2.31 -23.87 -15.93
CA LEU A 67 -1.10 -23.09 -16.12
C LEU A 67 -0.41 -23.44 -17.43
N ASN A 68 -0.25 -24.72 -17.73
CA ASN A 68 0.32 -25.19 -18.99
C ASN A 68 -0.51 -24.71 -20.19
N ASN A 69 -1.83 -24.86 -20.14
CA ASN A 69 -2.72 -24.36 -21.17
C ASN A 69 -2.63 -22.85 -21.31
N PHE A 70 -2.59 -22.10 -20.21
CA PHE A 70 -2.39 -20.66 -20.23
C PHE A 70 -1.08 -20.26 -20.92
N ILE A 71 0.03 -20.94 -20.60
CA ILE A 71 1.34 -20.68 -21.22
C ILE A 71 1.32 -21.04 -22.72
N ILE A 72 0.69 -22.16 -23.08
CA ILE A 72 0.57 -22.62 -24.47
C ILE A 72 -0.30 -21.66 -25.28
N ASP A 73 -1.46 -21.26 -24.74
CA ASP A 73 -2.38 -20.35 -25.41
C ASP A 73 -1.76 -18.96 -25.60
N ARG A 74 -0.98 -18.49 -24.65
CA ARG A 74 -0.23 -17.22 -24.77
C ARG A 74 0.86 -17.28 -25.82
N LYS A 75 1.52 -18.42 -25.98
CA LYS A 75 2.50 -18.62 -27.07
C LYS A 75 1.83 -18.60 -28.43
N LYS A 76 0.61 -19.16 -28.57
CA LYS A 76 -0.17 -19.19 -29.79
C LYS A 76 -0.87 -17.86 -30.10
N ASN A 77 -1.41 -17.21 -29.08
CA ASN A 77 -2.15 -15.96 -29.20
C ASN A 77 -1.26 -14.76 -28.93
N LYS A 78 -0.61 -14.22 -29.96
CA LYS A 78 0.09 -12.94 -29.92
C LYS A 78 -0.83 -11.73 -29.66
N LYS A 79 -2.11 -11.91 -29.46
CA LYS A 79 -3.03 -10.84 -29.05
C LYS A 79 -2.79 -10.49 -27.58
N ILE A 80 -1.86 -9.59 -27.37
CA ILE A 80 -1.74 -8.83 -26.13
C ILE A 80 -3.12 -8.27 -25.81
N ASN A 81 -3.72 -8.69 -24.69
CA ASN A 81 -4.85 -7.98 -24.15
C ASN A 81 -4.40 -6.55 -23.94
N LYS A 82 -4.84 -5.65 -24.79
CA LYS A 82 -4.69 -4.22 -24.55
C LYS A 82 -5.16 -3.99 -23.13
N ILE A 83 -4.25 -3.54 -22.27
CA ILE A 83 -4.63 -3.00 -20.95
C ILE A 83 -5.80 -2.10 -21.26
N ARG A 84 -6.98 -2.43 -20.74
CA ARG A 84 -8.17 -1.58 -20.94
C ARG A 84 -7.75 -0.21 -20.49
N GLU A 85 -7.62 0.72 -21.41
CA GLU A 85 -7.39 2.11 -21.05
C GLU A 85 -8.49 2.45 -20.05
N ILE A 86 -8.09 2.75 -18.82
CA ILE A 86 -9.02 3.28 -17.83
C ILE A 86 -9.60 4.50 -18.50
N LYS A 87 -10.86 4.41 -18.93
CA LYS A 87 -11.56 5.56 -19.53
C LYS A 87 -11.32 6.72 -18.58
N LYS A 88 -10.59 7.73 -19.03
CA LYS A 88 -10.32 8.92 -18.25
C LYS A 88 -11.68 9.43 -17.77
N ASN A 89 -11.96 9.27 -16.50
CA ASN A 89 -13.19 9.77 -15.91
C ASN A 89 -13.10 11.31 -15.98
N ARG A 90 -13.74 11.89 -16.99
CA ARG A 90 -13.62 13.32 -17.32
C ARG A 90 -14.30 14.22 -16.27
N ASN A 91 -15.00 13.64 -15.31
CA ASN A 91 -15.78 14.35 -14.30
C ASN A 91 -15.06 14.51 -12.94
N ILE A 92 -13.73 14.53 -12.93
CA ILE A 92 -13.01 14.93 -11.72
C ILE A 92 -13.28 16.43 -11.52
N ASP A 93 -13.93 16.79 -10.43
CA ASP A 93 -14.18 18.18 -10.08
C ASP A 93 -12.84 18.91 -9.93
N LYS A 94 -12.50 19.69 -10.95
CA LYS A 94 -11.25 20.47 -10.98
C LYS A 94 -11.14 21.42 -9.78
N LYS A 95 -12.26 21.82 -9.16
CA LYS A 95 -12.29 22.67 -7.96
C LYS A 95 -11.56 22.03 -6.78
N LEU A 96 -11.49 20.67 -6.70
CA LEU A 96 -10.74 19.96 -5.66
C LEU A 96 -9.24 20.26 -5.71
N PHE A 97 -8.69 20.62 -6.86
CA PHE A 97 -7.26 20.89 -7.07
C PHE A 97 -6.91 22.38 -7.08
N LEU A 98 -7.89 23.27 -7.02
CA LEU A 98 -7.65 24.72 -7.02
C LEU A 98 -7.04 25.19 -5.69
N LYS A 99 -7.45 24.61 -4.58
CA LYS A 99 -6.95 24.99 -3.26
C LYS A 99 -5.64 24.27 -2.94
N LYS A 100 -4.59 25.02 -2.65
CA LYS A 100 -3.31 24.46 -2.19
C LYS A 100 -3.50 23.69 -0.89
N LYS A 101 -3.03 22.42 -0.86
CA LYS A 101 -3.13 21.53 0.29
C LYS A 101 -1.75 21.08 0.76
N ASN A 102 -1.59 20.84 2.06
CA ASN A 102 -0.37 20.31 2.63
C ASN A 102 -0.48 18.78 2.76
N LEU A 103 0.39 18.05 2.08
CA LEU A 103 0.54 16.61 2.21
C LEU A 103 1.70 16.28 3.14
N GLY A 104 1.42 15.67 4.28
CA GLY A 104 2.42 15.14 5.20
C GLY A 104 2.89 13.77 4.75
N LEU A 105 4.17 13.65 4.37
CA LEU A 105 4.81 12.38 4.07
C LEU A 105 5.55 11.90 5.30
N ILE A 106 4.98 10.94 6.04
CA ILE A 106 5.54 10.39 7.27
C ILE A 106 6.35 9.14 6.96
N GLY A 107 7.65 9.21 7.22
CA GLY A 107 8.63 8.19 6.87
C GLY A 107 9.04 8.23 5.41
N LYS A 108 10.01 7.38 5.07
CA LYS A 108 10.50 7.21 3.70
C LYS A 108 9.85 5.99 3.05
N ARG A 109 9.72 5.99 1.74
CA ARG A 109 9.30 4.80 0.99
C ARG A 109 10.16 3.58 1.37
N PRO A 110 9.56 2.42 1.68
CA PRO A 110 10.33 1.20 1.91
C PRO A 110 11.18 0.82 0.69
N GLU A 111 12.35 0.26 0.91
CA GLU A 111 13.21 -0.19 -0.18
C GLU A 111 12.49 -1.26 -1.02
N GLY A 112 12.60 -1.15 -2.34
CA GLY A 112 11.95 -2.07 -3.27
C GLY A 112 10.46 -1.80 -3.57
N PHE A 113 9.79 -0.89 -2.84
CA PHE A 113 8.39 -0.55 -3.06
C PHE A 113 8.25 0.53 -4.15
N TYR A 114 8.62 0.21 -5.37
CA TYR A 114 8.54 1.15 -6.50
C TYR A 114 7.11 1.59 -6.83
N THR A 115 6.10 0.83 -6.43
CA THR A 115 4.69 1.21 -6.56
C THR A 115 4.34 2.47 -5.76
N CYS A 116 5.14 2.79 -4.74
CA CYS A 116 4.99 3.98 -3.91
C CYS A 116 5.91 5.12 -4.35
N ASP A 117 6.55 4.98 -5.51
CA ASP A 117 7.40 6.04 -6.07
C ASP A 117 6.52 7.18 -6.61
N TYR A 118 6.99 8.39 -6.46
CA TYR A 118 6.30 9.58 -6.93
C TYR A 118 7.31 10.65 -7.37
N ASP A 119 6.89 11.46 -8.32
CA ASP A 119 7.59 12.68 -8.68
C ASP A 119 7.01 13.85 -7.88
N SER A 120 7.83 14.45 -7.03
CA SER A 120 7.41 15.55 -6.16
C SER A 120 7.03 16.80 -6.94
N LEU A 121 7.69 17.07 -8.07
CA LEU A 121 7.38 18.22 -8.91
C LEU A 121 6.04 18.02 -9.63
N GLU A 122 5.77 16.81 -10.09
CA GLU A 122 4.49 16.48 -10.71
C GLU A 122 3.33 16.57 -9.71
N LEU A 123 3.50 16.09 -8.48
CA LEU A 123 2.49 16.23 -7.43
C LEU A 123 2.17 17.71 -7.14
N VAL A 124 3.19 18.55 -7.03
CA VAL A 124 3.01 19.98 -6.82
C VAL A 124 2.29 20.62 -8.02
N LYS A 125 2.76 20.35 -9.24
CA LYS A 125 2.22 20.96 -10.46
C LYS A 125 0.81 20.48 -10.81
N LYS A 126 0.55 19.15 -10.71
CA LYS A 126 -0.72 18.57 -11.16
C LYS A 126 -1.81 18.55 -10.09
N LEU A 127 -1.44 18.41 -8.82
CA LEU A 127 -2.38 18.26 -7.72
C LEU A 127 -2.37 19.43 -6.74
N ASN A 128 -1.53 20.43 -6.97
CA ASN A 128 -1.39 21.61 -6.11
C ASN A 128 -1.11 21.28 -4.63
N TYR A 129 -0.29 20.23 -4.38
CA TYR A 129 0.13 19.82 -3.04
C TYR A 129 1.46 20.46 -2.65
N ASN A 130 1.51 20.96 -1.42
CA ASN A 130 2.76 21.30 -0.75
C ASN A 130 3.21 20.10 0.10
N LEU A 131 4.41 19.55 -0.20
CA LEU A 131 4.90 18.34 0.46
C LEU A 131 5.67 18.68 1.73
N LYS A 132 5.24 18.14 2.87
CA LYS A 132 5.92 18.26 4.17
C LYS A 132 6.45 16.89 4.61
N LYS A 133 7.76 16.70 4.51
CA LYS A 133 8.44 15.47 4.93
C LYS A 133 8.54 15.44 6.46
N ILE A 134 8.11 14.34 7.08
CA ILE A 134 8.07 14.14 8.52
C ILE A 134 8.76 12.82 8.83
N LYS A 135 9.63 12.81 9.84
CA LYS A 135 10.28 11.57 10.29
C LYS A 135 9.26 10.65 10.96
N LEU A 136 9.40 9.34 10.79
CA LEU A 136 8.51 8.37 11.42
C LEU A 136 8.64 8.39 12.95
N GLU A 137 9.86 8.61 13.46
CA GLU A 137 10.13 8.75 14.89
C GLU A 137 9.36 9.93 15.51
N SER A 138 9.14 11.00 14.74
CA SER A 138 8.35 12.15 15.22
C SER A 138 6.90 11.72 15.48
N LEU A 139 6.32 10.87 14.62
CA LEU A 139 4.99 10.32 14.86
C LEU A 139 4.98 9.41 16.10
N PHE A 140 5.96 8.53 16.24
CA PHE A 140 6.05 7.64 17.40
C PHE A 140 6.19 8.43 18.71
N ASN A 141 7.01 9.46 18.71
CA ASN A 141 7.21 10.29 19.89
C ASN A 141 5.94 11.05 20.29
N GLU A 142 5.23 11.65 19.32
CA GLU A 142 3.94 12.31 19.61
C GLU A 142 2.88 11.30 20.07
N SER A 143 2.85 10.12 19.46
CA SER A 143 1.89 9.07 19.84
C SER A 143 2.11 8.55 21.27
N LYS A 144 3.37 8.41 21.71
CA LYS A 144 3.71 8.00 23.08
C LYS A 144 3.28 9.00 24.15
N LYS A 145 3.06 10.26 23.80
CA LYS A 145 2.58 11.30 24.71
C LYS A 145 1.07 11.27 24.93
N THR A 146 0.33 10.40 24.23
CA THR A 146 -1.13 10.30 24.35
C THR A 146 -1.52 9.87 25.76
N LYS A 147 -2.37 10.64 26.40
CA LYS A 147 -2.83 10.36 27.76
C LYS A 147 -3.84 9.20 27.77
N ALA A 148 -3.82 8.37 28.79
CA ALA A 148 -4.75 7.26 28.96
C ALA A 148 -6.24 7.71 28.88
N LYS A 149 -6.56 8.88 29.42
CA LYS A 149 -7.90 9.49 29.32
C LYS A 149 -8.37 9.67 27.88
N ASP A 150 -7.48 10.15 26.99
CA ASP A 150 -7.80 10.40 25.59
C ASP A 150 -8.02 9.08 24.82
N ILE A 151 -7.23 8.05 25.17
CA ILE A 151 -7.42 6.70 24.64
C ILE A 151 -8.79 6.15 25.02
N LEU A 152 -9.18 6.25 26.31
CA LEU A 152 -10.46 5.77 26.80
C LEU A 152 -11.64 6.52 26.15
N LEU A 153 -11.55 7.84 26.02
CA LEU A 153 -12.57 8.64 25.34
C LEU A 153 -12.73 8.24 23.88
N THR A 154 -11.62 8.01 23.17
CA THR A 154 -11.66 7.58 21.78
C THR A 154 -12.25 6.18 21.65
N LYS A 155 -11.86 5.24 22.53
CA LYS A 155 -12.47 3.89 22.60
C LYS A 155 -13.98 3.96 22.78
N SER A 156 -14.46 4.78 23.71
CA SER A 156 -15.91 4.92 23.97
C SER A 156 -16.67 5.44 22.75
N LYS A 157 -16.09 6.40 22.02
CA LYS A 157 -16.67 6.91 20.77
C LYS A 157 -16.74 5.85 19.68
N ILE A 158 -15.66 5.07 19.50
CA ILE A 158 -15.62 4.00 18.51
C ILE A 158 -16.61 2.89 18.86
N LYS A 159 -16.72 2.53 20.15
CA LYS A 159 -17.63 1.49 20.63
C LYS A 159 -19.10 1.80 20.33
N LYS A 160 -19.49 3.06 20.32
CA LYS A 160 -20.86 3.47 19.96
C LYS A 160 -21.23 3.10 18.52
N ASN A 161 -20.24 3.06 17.62
CA ASN A 161 -20.45 2.80 16.18
C ASN A 161 -20.03 1.39 15.74
N LEU A 162 -19.18 0.70 16.53
CA LEU A 162 -18.60 -0.60 16.21
C LEU A 162 -18.60 -1.53 17.42
N ASN A 163 -19.64 -2.35 17.54
CA ASN A 163 -19.77 -3.32 18.65
C ASN A 163 -18.66 -4.38 18.68
N SER A 164 -17.99 -4.64 17.54
CA SER A 164 -16.93 -5.65 17.44
C SER A 164 -15.60 -5.21 18.07
N ILE A 165 -15.46 -3.95 18.48
CA ILE A 165 -14.20 -3.42 19.02
C ILE A 165 -13.72 -4.15 20.29
N SER A 166 -14.66 -4.68 21.10
CA SER A 166 -14.35 -5.46 22.29
C SER A 166 -13.66 -6.79 22.00
N LYS A 167 -13.77 -7.31 20.75
CA LYS A 167 -13.14 -8.54 20.30
C LYS A 167 -11.69 -8.35 19.80
N LEU A 168 -11.22 -7.11 19.72
CA LEU A 168 -9.88 -6.78 19.27
C LEU A 168 -8.87 -6.92 20.42
N ASN A 169 -7.59 -7.11 20.05
CA ASN A 169 -6.50 -7.02 21.01
C ASN A 169 -6.43 -5.60 21.57
N GLN A 170 -6.72 -5.43 22.85
CA GLN A 170 -6.84 -4.11 23.48
C GLN A 170 -5.52 -3.33 23.49
N LYS A 171 -4.37 -4.01 23.63
CA LYS A 171 -3.04 -3.36 23.59
C LYS A 171 -2.73 -2.80 22.19
N GLU A 172 -3.05 -3.57 21.14
CA GLU A 172 -2.86 -3.10 19.76
C GLU A 172 -3.82 -1.96 19.43
N LEU A 173 -5.06 -2.04 19.91
CA LEU A 173 -6.05 -0.98 19.76
C LEU A 173 -5.60 0.33 20.43
N ASP A 174 -5.06 0.26 21.65
CA ASP A 174 -4.55 1.43 22.38
C ASP A 174 -3.39 2.09 21.62
N LYS A 175 -2.47 1.30 21.09
CA LYS A 175 -1.40 1.81 20.24
C LYS A 175 -1.92 2.46 18.96
N SER A 176 -2.90 1.85 18.30
CA SER A 176 -3.52 2.42 17.08
C SER A 176 -4.22 3.74 17.38
N ILE A 177 -4.91 3.84 18.51
CA ILE A 177 -5.53 5.09 18.98
C ILE A 177 -4.45 6.14 19.31
N SER A 178 -3.34 5.73 19.91
CA SER A 178 -2.22 6.64 20.19
C SER A 178 -1.61 7.18 18.90
N ILE A 179 -1.47 6.35 17.84
CA ILE A 179 -1.03 6.82 16.51
C ILE A 179 -2.02 7.85 15.96
N PHE A 180 -3.32 7.61 16.09
CA PHE A 180 -4.34 8.58 15.67
C PHE A 180 -4.16 9.93 16.37
N HIS A 181 -3.98 9.95 17.68
CA HIS A 181 -3.74 11.19 18.42
C HIS A 181 -2.41 11.87 18.04
N GLY A 182 -1.35 11.09 17.82
CA GLY A 182 -0.09 11.60 17.29
C GLY A 182 -0.24 12.26 15.93
N LEU A 183 -1.02 11.68 15.03
CA LEU A 183 -1.34 12.25 13.71
C LEU A 183 -2.16 13.55 13.85
N GLU A 184 -3.18 13.59 14.71
CA GLU A 184 -3.96 14.79 14.97
C GLU A 184 -3.10 15.94 15.51
N LYS A 185 -2.16 15.63 16.40
CA LYS A 185 -1.17 16.61 16.90
C LYS A 185 -0.30 17.14 15.77
N ILE A 186 0.31 16.26 14.99
CA ILE A 186 1.16 16.65 13.84
C ILE A 186 0.36 17.44 12.81
N LYS A 187 -0.89 17.04 12.54
CA LYS A 187 -1.81 17.73 11.63
C LYS A 187 -1.99 19.19 12.05
N LYS A 188 -2.27 19.40 13.32
CA LYS A 188 -2.47 20.75 13.90
C LYS A 188 -1.20 21.58 13.83
N ASP A 189 -0.08 21.05 14.35
CA ASP A 189 1.19 21.79 14.49
C ASP A 189 1.80 22.15 13.13
N LYS A 190 1.70 21.24 12.15
CA LYS A 190 2.29 21.43 10.82
C LYS A 190 1.27 21.84 9.75
N LYS A 191 0.02 22.11 10.13
CA LYS A 191 -1.06 22.48 9.20
C LYS A 191 -1.14 21.51 8.03
N ILE A 192 -1.29 20.20 8.32
CA ILE A 192 -1.40 19.14 7.32
C ILE A 192 -2.87 18.90 6.98
N ASP A 193 -3.18 18.77 5.70
CA ASP A 193 -4.53 18.45 5.23
C ASP A 193 -4.73 16.94 5.05
N THR A 194 -3.69 16.24 4.61
CA THR A 194 -3.73 14.79 4.37
C THR A 194 -2.36 14.16 4.64
N PHE A 195 -2.35 12.84 4.90
CA PHE A 195 -1.14 12.08 5.18
C PHE A 195 -0.91 10.94 4.21
N SER A 196 0.36 10.66 3.96
CA SER A 196 0.86 9.39 3.47
C SER A 196 1.87 8.85 4.48
N ILE A 197 1.63 7.64 4.99
CA ILE A 197 2.36 7.11 6.14
C ILE A 197 3.07 5.82 5.74
N LYS A 198 4.36 5.72 6.06
CA LYS A 198 5.11 4.46 5.99
C LYS A 198 4.63 3.53 7.11
N CYS A 199 4.02 2.40 6.75
CA CYS A 199 3.57 1.42 7.75
C CYS A 199 4.55 0.23 7.93
N TRP A 200 5.31 -0.12 6.91
CA TRP A 200 6.17 -1.31 6.92
C TRP A 200 7.65 -0.96 6.80
N PRO A 201 8.56 -1.63 7.54
CA PRO A 201 8.29 -2.58 8.64
C PRO A 201 8.17 -1.90 10.02
N GLU A 202 8.62 -0.66 10.18
CA GLU A 202 8.91 0.01 11.45
C GLU A 202 7.69 0.18 12.37
N MET A 203 6.49 0.36 11.80
CA MET A 203 5.26 0.40 12.62
C MET A 203 5.09 -0.87 13.44
N PHE A 204 5.49 -2.04 12.90
CA PHE A 204 5.40 -3.31 13.58
C PHE A 204 6.61 -3.58 14.48
N THR A 205 7.82 -3.30 13.99
CA THR A 205 9.06 -3.66 14.68
C THR A 205 9.42 -2.70 15.80
N GLU A 206 9.10 -1.40 15.65
CA GLU A 206 9.51 -0.36 16.59
C GLU A 206 8.34 0.15 17.44
N TYR A 207 7.14 0.29 16.87
CA TYR A 207 5.98 0.78 17.61
C TYR A 207 5.03 -0.34 18.06
N GLY A 208 4.99 -1.44 17.32
CA GLY A 208 4.23 -2.65 17.66
C GLY A 208 2.73 -2.55 17.34
N CYS A 209 2.36 -1.79 16.32
CA CYS A 209 1.03 -1.84 15.72
C CYS A 209 1.08 -1.41 14.25
N ALA A 210 -0.02 -1.67 13.51
CA ALA A 210 -0.18 -1.22 12.14
C ALA A 210 -0.96 0.11 12.10
N SER A 211 -0.67 0.94 11.09
CA SER A 211 -1.46 2.15 10.81
C SER A 211 -2.66 1.90 9.90
N CYS A 212 -2.77 0.71 9.36
CA CYS A 212 -3.82 0.28 8.44
C CYS A 212 -4.88 -0.58 9.17
N GLY A 213 -5.44 -0.04 10.21
CA GLY A 213 -6.49 -0.69 10.99
C GLY A 213 -7.74 0.14 11.07
#